data_562682e87458c0ec3ad07e52543fd283
#
_entry.id   562682e87458c0ec3ad07e52543fd283
#
_cell.length_a   1.000
_cell.length_b   1.000
_cell.length_c   1.000
_cell.angle_alpha   90.00
_cell.angle_beta   90.00
_cell.angle_gamma   90.00
#
_symmetry.space_group_name_H-M   'P 1'
#
loop_
_entity.id
_entity.type
_entity.pdbx_description
1 polymer ?
#
loop_
_entity_poly.entity_id
_entity_poly.type
_entity_poly.pdbx_seq_one_letter_code
_entity_poly.pdbx_strand_id
1 'polypeptide(L)'
;VNDRGIHICKSMLAWKRYGGGETPASSGMKGDHLVGKYYVEFDRHYKAQVKELTASGMSEEEAKKRAPLMLEAQEMLRRWEARDPEVYGLWEMMNGWVYDGFDVTYKALGVDFDKVYYESQTYLLGKDIVQKGLDMGIFYRREDGSVWIDLTADGLDQKLLLRGDGTSVYMTQDLGTAYRRFEENDLDDMIYVVGNEQNYHFQVLKLVLKKLGYDWSDHITHLSYGMVELPNGKMKSREGTVVDADDLIDDMVRTAREMSDELGKLDDCTEDEAAAISRMVGLG
;
A
#
# COMPACT_ATOMS: atom_id res chain seq x y z
N VAL A 1 5.49 3.35 -3.27
CA VAL A 1 5.30 2.77 -1.93
C VAL A 1 4.26 3.58 -1.17
N ASN A 2 3.25 2.90 -0.59
CA ASN A 2 2.21 3.54 0.23
C ASN A 2 2.69 3.61 1.67
N ASP A 3 3.40 4.67 1.99
CA ASP A 3 4.08 4.89 3.27
C ASP A 3 3.36 5.89 4.20
N ARG A 4 2.14 6.32 3.85
CA ARG A 4 1.33 7.25 4.66
C ARG A 4 -0.13 6.84 4.76
N GLY A 5 -0.87 7.56 5.56
CA GLY A 5 -2.32 7.42 5.69
C GLY A 5 -2.75 6.68 6.95
N ILE A 6 -4.07 6.52 7.09
CA ILE A 6 -4.67 5.98 8.32
C ILE A 6 -4.19 4.55 8.64
N HIS A 7 -3.86 3.73 7.62
CA HIS A 7 -3.40 2.37 7.85
C HIS A 7 -2.03 2.33 8.51
N ILE A 8 -1.12 3.23 8.11
CA ILE A 8 0.20 3.37 8.72
C ILE A 8 0.04 3.86 10.17
N CYS A 9 -0.80 4.88 10.41
CA CYS A 9 -1.08 5.38 11.76
C CYS A 9 -1.65 4.31 12.70
N LYS A 10 -2.40 3.33 12.19
CA LYS A 10 -2.89 2.20 12.99
C LYS A 10 -1.73 1.36 13.54
N SER A 11 -0.79 0.96 12.69
CA SER A 11 0.40 0.21 13.12
C SER A 11 1.25 1.01 14.11
N MET A 12 1.46 2.30 13.82
CA MET A 12 2.21 3.20 14.69
C MET A 12 1.57 3.33 16.08
N LEU A 13 0.26 3.53 16.14
CA LEU A 13 -0.49 3.65 17.40
C LEU A 13 -0.45 2.36 18.20
N ALA A 14 -0.63 1.21 17.55
CA ALA A 14 -0.56 -0.09 18.21
C ALA A 14 0.85 -0.37 18.75
N TRP A 15 1.89 -0.09 17.99
CA TRP A 15 3.27 -0.22 18.46
C TRP A 15 3.56 0.70 19.66
N LYS A 16 3.13 1.96 19.59
CA LYS A 16 3.29 2.92 20.71
C LYS A 16 2.62 2.45 22.00
N ARG A 17 1.45 1.81 21.89
CA ARG A 17 0.65 1.37 23.05
C ARG A 17 1.03 0.01 23.59
N TYR A 18 1.34 -0.91 22.70
CA TYR A 18 1.46 -2.34 23.05
C TYR A 18 2.86 -2.90 22.76
N GLY A 19 3.72 -2.14 22.07
CA GLY A 19 5.01 -2.62 21.61
C GLY A 19 6.12 -2.63 22.67
N GLY A 20 5.95 -1.86 23.77
CA GLY A 20 6.95 -1.81 24.83
C GLY A 20 8.36 -1.41 24.36
N GLY A 21 8.49 -0.72 23.22
CA GLY A 21 9.79 -0.37 22.64
C GLY A 21 10.44 -1.48 21.80
N GLU A 22 9.70 -2.52 21.42
CA GLU A 22 10.17 -3.60 20.56
C GLU A 22 10.67 -3.04 19.21
N THR A 23 11.82 -3.52 18.76
CA THR A 23 12.44 -3.15 17.48
C THR A 23 12.73 -4.41 16.66
N PRO A 24 13.03 -4.31 15.36
CA PRO A 24 13.48 -5.46 14.57
C PRO A 24 14.67 -6.18 15.22
N ALA A 25 15.64 -5.42 15.75
CA ALA A 25 16.81 -5.98 16.41
C ALA A 25 16.48 -6.72 17.71
N SER A 26 15.55 -6.19 18.54
CA SER A 26 15.19 -6.81 19.82
C SER A 26 14.25 -8.01 19.66
N SER A 27 13.42 -8.02 18.62
CA SER A 27 12.45 -9.09 18.35
C SER A 27 13.01 -10.22 17.48
N GLY A 28 14.09 -9.96 16.74
CA GLY A 28 14.59 -10.85 15.69
C GLY A 28 13.67 -10.95 14.47
N MET A 29 12.65 -10.10 14.39
CA MET A 29 11.73 -10.05 13.24
C MET A 29 12.21 -9.06 12.18
N LYS A 30 11.97 -9.38 10.92
CA LYS A 30 12.14 -8.43 9.83
C LYS A 30 11.22 -7.22 10.03
N GLY A 31 11.66 -6.01 9.64
CA GLY A 31 10.99 -4.77 10.02
C GLY A 31 9.56 -4.63 9.50
N ASP A 32 9.30 -5.04 8.27
CA ASP A 32 7.96 -5.04 7.68
C ASP A 32 7.03 -6.05 8.36
N HIS A 33 7.54 -7.23 8.75
CA HIS A 33 6.78 -8.23 9.54
C HIS A 33 6.45 -7.67 10.94
N LEU A 34 7.40 -6.99 11.59
CA LEU A 34 7.16 -6.36 12.88
C LEU A 34 6.06 -5.29 12.80
N VAL A 35 6.10 -4.42 11.79
CA VAL A 35 5.06 -3.40 11.58
C VAL A 35 3.72 -4.04 11.22
N GLY A 36 3.74 -5.10 10.42
CA GLY A 36 2.56 -5.93 10.10
C GLY A 36 1.92 -6.56 11.33
N LYS A 37 2.72 -7.10 12.26
CA LYS A 37 2.26 -7.60 13.57
C LYS A 37 1.41 -6.55 14.30
N TYR A 38 1.86 -5.31 14.34
CA TYR A 38 1.14 -4.22 15.02
C TYR A 38 -0.09 -3.74 14.24
N TYR A 39 -0.16 -3.95 12.94
CA TYR A 39 -1.38 -3.72 12.18
C TYR A 39 -2.50 -4.70 12.59
N VAL A 40 -2.16 -5.98 12.75
CA VAL A 40 -3.09 -7.02 13.23
C VAL A 40 -3.49 -6.76 14.69
N GLU A 41 -2.52 -6.36 15.52
CA GLU A 41 -2.77 -6.00 16.93
C GLU A 41 -3.75 -4.83 17.06
N PHE A 42 -3.60 -3.79 16.21
CA PHE A 42 -4.58 -2.71 16.15
C PHE A 42 -5.97 -3.23 15.84
N ASP A 43 -6.12 -4.06 14.81
CA ASP A 43 -7.42 -4.57 14.38
C ASP A 43 -8.10 -5.40 15.47
N ARG A 44 -7.33 -6.21 16.21
CA ARG A 44 -7.81 -7.00 17.34
C ARG A 44 -8.41 -6.12 18.45
N HIS A 45 -7.70 -5.09 18.87
CA HIS A 45 -8.18 -4.15 19.90
C HIS A 45 -9.33 -3.28 19.40
N TYR A 46 -9.27 -2.83 18.16
CA TYR A 46 -10.33 -2.06 17.52
C TYR A 46 -11.64 -2.85 17.45
N LYS A 47 -11.59 -4.10 17.02
CA LYS A 47 -12.78 -4.99 16.99
C LYS A 47 -13.39 -5.20 18.38
N ALA A 48 -12.55 -5.33 19.42
CA ALA A 48 -13.02 -5.42 20.81
C ALA A 48 -13.79 -4.15 21.24
N GLN A 49 -13.24 -2.96 20.96
CA GLN A 49 -13.91 -1.69 21.26
C GLN A 49 -15.23 -1.52 20.49
N VAL A 50 -15.26 -1.88 19.21
CA VAL A 50 -16.50 -1.85 18.41
C VAL A 50 -17.55 -2.77 19.01
N LYS A 51 -17.16 -3.97 19.43
CA LYS A 51 -18.08 -4.93 20.09
C LYS A 51 -18.66 -4.39 21.41
N GLU A 52 -17.84 -3.75 22.24
CA GLU A 52 -18.27 -3.12 23.48
C GLU A 52 -19.27 -1.99 23.23
N LEU A 53 -18.97 -1.09 22.28
CA LEU A 53 -19.85 -0.01 21.91
C LEU A 53 -21.18 -0.49 21.33
N THR A 54 -21.15 -1.54 20.51
CA THR A 54 -22.36 -2.14 19.96
C THR A 54 -23.20 -2.81 21.07
N ALA A 55 -22.55 -3.48 22.01
CA ALA A 55 -23.24 -4.07 23.17
C ALA A 55 -23.89 -3.00 24.08
N SER A 56 -23.36 -1.77 24.08
CA SER A 56 -23.95 -0.63 24.82
C SER A 56 -25.12 0.04 24.07
N GLY A 57 -25.55 -0.49 22.91
CA GLY A 57 -26.71 0.00 22.14
C GLY A 57 -26.38 0.90 20.96
N MET A 58 -25.10 1.08 20.63
CA MET A 58 -24.69 1.84 19.45
C MET A 58 -24.82 1.00 18.18
N SER A 59 -25.20 1.59 17.04
CA SER A 59 -25.15 0.90 15.76
C SER A 59 -23.70 0.52 15.40
N GLU A 60 -23.52 -0.58 14.66
CA GLU A 60 -22.17 -1.04 14.27
C GLU A 60 -21.41 0.03 13.45
N GLU A 61 -22.11 0.74 12.56
CA GLU A 61 -21.50 1.82 11.79
C GLU A 61 -21.00 2.98 12.67
N GLU A 62 -21.79 3.33 13.66
CA GLU A 62 -21.46 4.40 14.60
C GLU A 62 -20.35 3.96 15.55
N ALA A 63 -20.40 2.73 16.03
CA ALA A 63 -19.37 2.13 16.86
C ALA A 63 -18.00 2.09 16.14
N LYS A 64 -17.98 1.72 14.86
CA LYS A 64 -16.77 1.75 14.03
C LYS A 64 -16.17 3.15 13.91
N LYS A 65 -16.99 4.19 13.82
CA LYS A 65 -16.53 5.59 13.71
C LYS A 65 -16.08 6.17 15.05
N ARG A 66 -16.70 5.72 16.15
CA ARG A 66 -16.48 6.28 17.50
C ARG A 66 -15.54 5.46 18.38
N ALA A 67 -15.06 4.32 17.89
CA ALA A 67 -14.09 3.52 18.64
C ALA A 67 -12.85 4.36 19.00
N PRO A 68 -12.44 4.45 20.28
CA PRO A 68 -11.36 5.32 20.73
C PRO A 68 -10.07 5.15 19.94
N LEU A 69 -9.66 3.92 19.67
CA LEU A 69 -8.47 3.64 18.85
C LEU A 69 -8.55 4.22 17.43
N MET A 70 -9.75 4.22 16.81
CA MET A 70 -9.92 4.80 15.48
C MET A 70 -9.79 6.33 15.53
N LEU A 71 -10.38 6.95 16.52
CA LEU A 71 -10.30 8.42 16.71
C LEU A 71 -8.84 8.85 16.96
N GLU A 72 -8.10 8.09 17.75
CA GLU A 72 -6.68 8.37 18.00
C GLU A 72 -5.81 8.14 16.78
N ALA A 73 -6.08 7.11 15.98
CA ALA A 73 -5.37 6.91 14.70
C ALA A 73 -5.64 8.06 13.72
N GLN A 74 -6.87 8.57 13.69
CA GLN A 74 -7.23 9.76 12.90
C GLN A 74 -6.52 11.02 13.40
N GLU A 75 -6.42 11.20 14.73
CA GLU A 75 -5.66 12.30 15.31
C GLU A 75 -4.18 12.19 15.00
N MET A 76 -3.62 10.99 15.09
CA MET A 76 -2.22 10.73 14.71
C MET A 76 -1.96 11.10 13.23
N LEU A 77 -2.90 10.81 12.33
CA LEU A 77 -2.80 11.21 10.92
C LEU A 77 -2.81 12.74 10.77
N ARG A 78 -3.70 13.45 11.47
CA ARG A 78 -3.71 14.93 11.46
C ARG A 78 -2.40 15.52 11.99
N ARG A 79 -1.85 14.96 13.07
CA ARG A 79 -0.55 15.38 13.61
C ARG A 79 0.59 15.10 12.61
N TRP A 80 0.56 13.95 11.93
CA TRP A 80 1.52 13.64 10.86
C TRP A 80 1.45 14.66 9.72
N GLU A 81 0.25 15.00 9.26
CA GLU A 81 0.04 16.02 8.21
C GLU A 81 0.49 17.42 8.66
N ALA A 82 0.35 17.73 9.94
CA ALA A 82 0.84 18.96 10.57
C ALA A 82 2.37 18.94 10.84
N ARG A 83 3.08 17.86 10.47
CA ARG A 83 4.52 17.67 10.72
C ARG A 83 4.89 17.73 12.22
N ASP A 84 4.01 17.23 13.08
CA ASP A 84 4.32 17.09 14.51
C ASP A 84 5.59 16.25 14.71
N PRO A 85 6.63 16.76 15.39
CA PRO A 85 7.93 16.10 15.44
C PRO A 85 7.91 14.70 16.06
N GLU A 86 7.05 14.49 17.07
CA GLU A 86 6.94 13.17 17.73
C GLU A 86 6.33 12.13 16.79
N VAL A 87 5.21 12.48 16.16
CA VAL A 87 4.49 11.56 15.27
C VAL A 87 5.30 11.34 14.00
N TYR A 88 5.92 12.40 13.48
CA TYR A 88 6.71 12.30 12.25
C TYR A 88 7.97 11.46 12.47
N GLY A 89 8.69 11.64 13.60
CA GLY A 89 9.84 10.81 13.95
C GLY A 89 9.49 9.34 14.17
N LEU A 90 8.33 9.05 14.77
CA LEU A 90 7.84 7.68 14.89
C LEU A 90 7.54 7.07 13.51
N TRP A 91 6.93 7.83 12.64
CA TRP A 91 6.62 7.44 11.27
C TRP A 91 7.91 7.15 10.47
N GLU A 92 8.93 8.03 10.54
CA GLU A 92 10.22 7.82 9.87
C GLU A 92 10.90 6.54 10.36
N MET A 93 10.93 6.33 11.67
CA MET A 93 11.53 5.15 12.28
C MET A 93 10.85 3.86 11.81
N MET A 94 9.53 3.78 11.91
CA MET A 94 8.81 2.54 11.58
C MET A 94 8.78 2.26 10.08
N ASN A 95 8.65 3.29 9.23
CA ASN A 95 8.77 3.11 7.78
C ASN A 95 10.19 2.75 7.37
N GLY A 96 11.21 3.28 8.04
CA GLY A 96 12.59 2.84 7.83
C GLY A 96 12.73 1.32 8.01
N TRP A 97 12.16 0.76 9.08
CA TRP A 97 12.15 -0.69 9.28
C TRP A 97 11.44 -1.45 8.13
N VAL A 98 10.34 -0.90 7.63
CA VAL A 98 9.60 -1.52 6.51
C VAL A 98 10.43 -1.47 5.22
N TYR A 99 11.09 -0.35 4.93
CA TYR A 99 11.92 -0.20 3.73
C TYR A 99 13.11 -1.16 3.76
N ASP A 100 13.81 -1.25 4.90
CA ASP A 100 14.89 -2.23 5.09
C ASP A 100 14.39 -3.66 4.90
N GLY A 101 13.18 -3.98 5.38
CA GLY A 101 12.55 -5.27 5.20
C GLY A 101 12.21 -5.57 3.73
N PHE A 102 11.66 -4.61 3.02
CA PHE A 102 11.37 -4.75 1.58
C PHE A 102 12.64 -4.96 0.76
N ASP A 103 13.72 -4.26 1.08
CA ASP A 103 15.01 -4.42 0.41
C ASP A 103 15.56 -5.85 0.54
N VAL A 104 15.35 -6.50 1.68
CA VAL A 104 15.72 -7.90 1.88
C VAL A 104 14.94 -8.81 0.93
N THR A 105 13.62 -8.63 0.84
CA THR A 105 12.74 -9.42 -0.06
C THR A 105 13.09 -9.18 -1.52
N TYR A 106 13.24 -7.92 -1.95
CA TYR A 106 13.59 -7.60 -3.35
C TYR A 106 14.94 -8.18 -3.76
N LYS A 107 15.95 -8.09 -2.89
CA LYS A 107 17.25 -8.74 -3.13
C LYS A 107 17.13 -10.26 -3.21
N ALA A 108 16.27 -10.87 -2.38
CA ALA A 108 16.02 -12.31 -2.43
C ALA A 108 15.40 -12.73 -3.76
N LEU A 109 14.51 -11.91 -4.32
CA LEU A 109 13.86 -12.13 -5.62
C LEU A 109 14.72 -11.70 -6.81
N GLY A 110 15.89 -11.11 -6.61
CA GLY A 110 16.74 -10.59 -7.69
C GLY A 110 16.12 -9.37 -8.40
N VAL A 111 15.26 -8.60 -7.70
CA VAL A 111 14.57 -7.43 -8.25
C VAL A 111 15.26 -6.15 -7.77
N ASP A 112 15.43 -5.21 -8.70
CA ASP A 112 16.00 -3.88 -8.47
C ASP A 112 15.10 -2.81 -9.09
N PHE A 113 15.27 -1.54 -8.68
CA PHE A 113 14.46 -0.41 -9.13
C PHE A 113 15.33 0.81 -9.44
N ASP A 114 15.17 1.39 -10.62
CA ASP A 114 15.84 2.65 -10.98
C ASP A 114 15.35 3.82 -10.11
N LYS A 115 14.06 3.80 -9.70
CA LYS A 115 13.47 4.85 -8.89
C LYS A 115 12.31 4.35 -8.04
N VAL A 116 12.26 4.80 -6.78
CA VAL A 116 11.15 4.53 -5.86
C VAL A 116 10.36 5.82 -5.61
N TYR A 117 9.04 5.77 -5.77
CA TYR A 117 8.12 6.86 -5.43
C TYR A 117 7.39 6.53 -4.13
N TYR A 118 7.45 7.46 -3.19
CA TYR A 118 6.77 7.37 -1.90
C TYR A 118 5.51 8.22 -1.89
N GLU A 119 4.39 7.67 -1.43
CA GLU A 119 3.11 8.38 -1.34
C GLU A 119 3.23 9.64 -0.47
N SER A 120 4.02 9.59 0.60
CA SER A 120 4.34 10.74 1.47
C SER A 120 4.92 11.94 0.73
N GLN A 121 5.53 11.72 -0.45
CA GLN A 121 6.11 12.77 -1.29
C GLN A 121 5.21 13.15 -2.46
N THR A 122 4.32 12.25 -2.89
CA THR A 122 3.53 12.45 -4.12
C THR A 122 2.07 12.84 -3.86
N TYR A 123 1.54 12.65 -2.66
CA TYR A 123 0.12 12.87 -2.37
C TYR A 123 -0.37 14.32 -2.57
N LEU A 124 0.52 15.30 -2.55
CA LEU A 124 0.18 16.71 -2.80
C LEU A 124 0.15 17.08 -4.29
N LEU A 125 0.88 16.33 -5.13
CA LEU A 125 1.04 16.64 -6.56
C LEU A 125 -0.27 16.70 -7.33
N GLY A 126 -1.23 15.86 -6.95
CA GLY A 126 -2.52 15.82 -7.61
C GLY A 126 -3.39 17.06 -7.39
N LYS A 127 -3.13 17.87 -6.34
CA LYS A 127 -3.94 19.06 -6.05
C LYS A 127 -3.76 20.13 -7.11
N ASP A 128 -2.55 20.32 -7.62
CA ASP A 128 -2.25 21.29 -8.68
C ASP A 128 -2.94 20.89 -9.99
N ILE A 129 -2.95 19.59 -10.29
CA ILE A 129 -3.66 19.04 -11.46
C ILE A 129 -5.17 19.24 -11.32
N VAL A 130 -5.72 19.07 -10.12
CA VAL A 130 -7.14 19.33 -9.86
C VAL A 130 -7.46 20.83 -10.05
N GLN A 131 -6.60 21.73 -9.59
CA GLN A 131 -6.80 23.16 -9.83
C GLN A 131 -6.75 23.49 -11.33
N LYS A 132 -5.78 22.95 -12.08
CA LYS A 132 -5.73 23.07 -13.54
C LYS A 132 -7.03 22.63 -14.21
N GLY A 133 -7.57 21.48 -13.81
CA GLY A 133 -8.83 20.97 -14.37
C GLY A 133 -10.05 21.83 -14.04
N LEU A 134 -10.08 22.47 -12.87
CA LEU A 134 -11.10 23.46 -12.52
C LEU A 134 -10.98 24.72 -13.40
N ASP A 135 -9.78 25.24 -13.60
CA ASP A 135 -9.51 26.44 -14.42
C ASP A 135 -9.86 26.19 -15.89
N MET A 136 -9.71 24.95 -16.37
CA MET A 136 -10.10 24.52 -17.72
C MET A 136 -11.60 24.23 -17.85
N GLY A 137 -12.38 24.22 -16.75
CA GLY A 137 -13.80 23.87 -16.75
C GLY A 137 -14.09 22.37 -17.01
N ILE A 138 -13.07 21.52 -16.91
CA ILE A 138 -13.19 20.05 -17.02
C ILE A 138 -13.68 19.43 -15.72
N PHE A 139 -13.24 20.00 -14.59
CA PHE A 139 -13.68 19.64 -13.25
C PHE A 139 -14.65 20.68 -12.72
N TYR A 140 -15.51 20.29 -11.80
CA TYR A 140 -16.46 21.18 -11.18
C TYR A 140 -16.52 20.98 -9.67
N ARG A 141 -16.91 22.05 -8.97
CA ARG A 141 -17.07 22.03 -7.51
C ARG A 141 -18.55 21.89 -7.16
N ARG A 142 -18.86 20.99 -6.22
CA ARG A 142 -20.20 20.88 -5.64
C ARG A 142 -20.37 21.86 -4.46
N GLU A 143 -21.61 22.00 -3.99
CA GLU A 143 -21.98 22.89 -2.87
C GLU A 143 -21.25 22.53 -1.56
N ASP A 144 -20.96 21.25 -1.35
CA ASP A 144 -20.20 20.75 -0.18
C ASP A 144 -18.68 21.02 -0.29
N GLY A 145 -18.24 21.72 -1.34
CA GLY A 145 -16.83 22.02 -1.62
C GLY A 145 -16.04 20.91 -2.31
N SER A 146 -16.61 19.73 -2.48
CA SER A 146 -15.96 18.62 -3.16
C SER A 146 -15.75 18.89 -4.65
N VAL A 147 -14.69 18.34 -5.24
CA VAL A 147 -14.36 18.50 -6.66
C VAL A 147 -14.58 17.17 -7.39
N TRP A 148 -15.26 17.27 -8.51
CA TRP A 148 -15.70 16.13 -9.33
C TRP A 148 -15.38 16.31 -10.80
N ILE A 149 -15.32 15.20 -11.52
CA ILE A 149 -15.39 15.16 -12.98
C ILE A 149 -16.60 14.34 -13.42
N ASP A 150 -17.26 14.78 -14.47
CA ASP A 150 -18.35 14.04 -15.12
C ASP A 150 -17.81 13.29 -16.35
N LEU A 151 -17.88 11.98 -16.31
CA LEU A 151 -17.45 11.08 -17.39
C LEU A 151 -18.61 10.30 -17.98
N THR A 152 -19.86 10.69 -17.68
CA THR A 152 -21.07 9.98 -18.13
C THR A 152 -21.23 9.98 -19.65
N ALA A 153 -20.79 11.03 -20.33
CA ALA A 153 -20.76 11.09 -21.79
C ALA A 153 -19.79 10.08 -22.42
N ASP A 154 -18.81 9.60 -21.66
CA ASP A 154 -17.83 8.60 -22.08
C ASP A 154 -18.20 7.19 -21.60
N GLY A 155 -19.41 7.01 -21.04
CA GLY A 155 -19.90 5.73 -20.55
C GLY A 155 -19.36 5.31 -19.17
N LEU A 156 -18.75 6.24 -18.42
CA LEU A 156 -18.26 6.04 -17.06
C LEU A 156 -19.09 6.87 -16.07
N ASP A 157 -18.79 6.74 -14.77
CA ASP A 157 -19.48 7.49 -13.71
C ASP A 157 -18.85 8.87 -13.47
N GLN A 158 -19.57 9.70 -12.71
CA GLN A 158 -18.96 10.86 -12.08
C GLN A 158 -17.95 10.42 -11.03
N LYS A 159 -16.79 11.07 -11.00
CA LYS A 159 -15.68 10.72 -10.08
C LYS A 159 -15.30 11.87 -9.17
N LEU A 160 -15.21 11.55 -7.89
CA LEU A 160 -14.67 12.43 -6.86
C LEU A 160 -13.16 12.54 -7.02
N LEU A 161 -12.66 13.77 -7.02
CA LEU A 161 -11.22 14.08 -7.06
C LEU A 161 -10.74 14.68 -5.73
N LEU A 162 -11.49 15.61 -5.13
CA LEU A 162 -11.21 16.12 -3.77
C LEU A 162 -12.47 16.04 -2.94
N ARG A 163 -12.33 15.68 -1.66
CA ARG A 163 -13.43 15.77 -0.69
C ARG A 163 -13.72 17.23 -0.35
N GLY A 164 -14.88 17.49 0.27
CA GLY A 164 -15.28 18.84 0.68
C GLY A 164 -14.31 19.54 1.63
N ASP A 165 -13.56 18.79 2.41
CA ASP A 165 -12.48 19.29 3.26
C ASP A 165 -11.15 19.53 2.51
N GLY A 166 -11.11 19.33 1.20
CA GLY A 166 -9.93 19.50 0.35
C GLY A 166 -8.94 18.33 0.40
N THR A 167 -9.27 17.22 1.06
CA THR A 167 -8.41 16.03 1.07
C THR A 167 -8.49 15.26 -0.24
N SER A 168 -7.34 14.76 -0.67
CA SER A 168 -7.20 13.97 -1.90
C SER A 168 -7.80 12.57 -1.75
N VAL A 169 -8.25 12.00 -2.86
CA VAL A 169 -8.56 10.58 -3.01
C VAL A 169 -7.47 9.88 -3.83
N TYR A 170 -7.49 8.55 -3.91
CA TYR A 170 -6.48 7.80 -4.66
C TYR A 170 -6.33 8.27 -6.10
N MET A 171 -7.45 8.56 -6.79
CA MET A 171 -7.41 9.07 -8.17
C MET A 171 -6.57 10.35 -8.30
N THR A 172 -6.70 11.28 -7.35
CA THR A 172 -5.93 12.53 -7.36
C THR A 172 -4.44 12.28 -7.20
N GLN A 173 -4.08 11.33 -6.35
CA GLN A 173 -2.68 10.95 -6.13
C GLN A 173 -2.09 10.31 -7.38
N ASP A 174 -2.85 9.44 -8.04
CA ASP A 174 -2.40 8.75 -9.25
C ASP A 174 -2.27 9.70 -10.44
N LEU A 175 -3.16 10.69 -10.57
CA LEU A 175 -3.02 11.78 -11.54
C LEU A 175 -1.69 12.53 -11.34
N GLY A 176 -1.40 12.93 -10.10
CA GLY A 176 -0.16 13.62 -9.76
C GLY A 176 1.08 12.76 -9.98
N THR A 177 1.03 11.49 -9.63
CA THR A 177 2.15 10.57 -9.79
C THR A 177 2.40 10.25 -11.27
N ALA A 178 1.36 10.05 -12.07
CA ALA A 178 1.49 9.82 -13.51
C ALA A 178 2.13 11.05 -14.20
N TYR A 179 1.61 12.24 -13.90
CA TYR A 179 2.17 13.48 -14.43
C TYR A 179 3.66 13.62 -14.09
N ARG A 180 4.02 13.44 -12.83
CA ARG A 180 5.41 13.55 -12.36
C ARG A 180 6.34 12.56 -13.04
N ARG A 181 5.88 11.33 -13.29
CA ARG A 181 6.69 10.30 -13.95
C ARG A 181 7.04 10.69 -15.38
N PHE A 182 6.09 11.22 -16.14
CA PHE A 182 6.34 11.71 -17.49
C PHE A 182 7.16 13.01 -17.51
N GLU A 183 7.03 13.87 -16.50
CA GLU A 183 7.80 15.11 -16.40
C GLU A 183 9.28 14.85 -16.04
N GLU A 184 9.54 13.89 -15.14
CA GLU A 184 10.88 13.61 -14.63
C GLU A 184 11.68 12.61 -15.49
N ASN A 185 11.01 11.87 -16.35
CA ASN A 185 11.63 10.82 -17.16
C ASN A 185 11.18 10.98 -18.61
N ASP A 186 12.09 10.71 -19.53
CA ASP A 186 11.79 10.70 -20.98
C ASP A 186 11.15 9.35 -21.33
N LEU A 187 9.83 9.25 -21.06
CA LEU A 187 9.07 8.00 -21.21
C LEU A 187 8.33 7.99 -22.54
N ASP A 188 8.54 6.93 -23.31
CA ASP A 188 7.70 6.59 -24.48
C ASP A 188 6.38 5.97 -24.01
N ASP A 189 6.44 5.02 -23.08
CA ASP A 189 5.29 4.29 -22.53
C ASP A 189 5.39 4.12 -21.00
N MET A 190 4.26 4.05 -20.33
CA MET A 190 4.17 3.73 -18.91
C MET A 190 3.25 2.54 -18.68
N ILE A 191 3.80 1.46 -18.12
CA ILE A 191 3.07 0.22 -17.85
C ILE A 191 2.85 0.11 -16.34
N TYR A 192 1.56 0.08 -15.93
CA TYR A 192 1.15 -0.23 -14.56
C TYR A 192 0.87 -1.72 -14.44
N VAL A 193 1.64 -2.42 -13.62
CA VAL A 193 1.42 -3.84 -13.30
C VAL A 193 0.62 -3.92 -12.01
N VAL A 194 -0.70 -4.08 -12.11
CA VAL A 194 -1.64 -4.02 -10.98
C VAL A 194 -2.77 -5.03 -11.18
N GLY A 195 -3.34 -5.55 -10.08
CA GLY A 195 -4.45 -6.50 -10.13
C GLY A 195 -5.68 -5.99 -10.89
N ASN A 196 -6.41 -6.92 -11.49
CA ASN A 196 -7.56 -6.64 -12.37
C ASN A 196 -8.73 -5.93 -11.66
N GLU A 197 -8.78 -5.93 -10.34
CA GLU A 197 -9.76 -5.15 -9.57
C GLU A 197 -9.63 -3.63 -9.82
N GLN A 198 -8.48 -3.18 -10.34
CA GLN A 198 -8.20 -1.78 -10.66
C GLN A 198 -8.46 -1.40 -12.14
N ASN A 199 -8.99 -2.31 -12.96
CA ASN A 199 -9.26 -2.04 -14.39
C ASN A 199 -10.06 -0.74 -14.60
N TYR A 200 -11.14 -0.57 -13.87
CA TYR A 200 -11.97 0.62 -13.94
C TYR A 200 -11.24 1.90 -13.50
N HIS A 201 -10.41 1.80 -12.46
CA HIS A 201 -9.60 2.92 -11.98
C HIS A 201 -8.63 3.43 -13.06
N PHE A 202 -7.94 2.53 -13.76
CA PHE A 202 -7.02 2.90 -14.83
C PHE A 202 -7.72 3.42 -16.09
N GLN A 203 -8.93 2.95 -16.40
CA GLN A 203 -9.75 3.55 -17.46
C GLN A 203 -10.09 5.01 -17.13
N VAL A 204 -10.52 5.28 -15.91
CA VAL A 204 -10.80 6.65 -15.43
C VAL A 204 -9.53 7.49 -15.46
N LEU A 205 -8.39 6.99 -14.95
CA LEU A 205 -7.11 7.70 -14.93
C LEU A 205 -6.70 8.18 -16.32
N LYS A 206 -6.69 7.27 -17.31
CA LYS A 206 -6.36 7.61 -18.71
C LYS A 206 -7.29 8.67 -19.27
N LEU A 207 -8.58 8.50 -19.08
CA LEU A 207 -9.58 9.42 -19.63
C LEU A 207 -9.49 10.81 -19.01
N VAL A 208 -9.26 10.90 -17.70
CA VAL A 208 -9.08 12.19 -17.00
C VAL A 208 -7.84 12.90 -17.52
N LEU A 209 -6.71 12.22 -17.64
CA LEU A 209 -5.47 12.78 -18.18
C LEU A 209 -5.64 13.24 -19.63
N LYS A 210 -6.36 12.47 -20.45
CA LYS A 210 -6.66 12.84 -21.84
C LYS A 210 -7.53 14.11 -21.92
N LYS A 211 -8.55 14.22 -21.08
CA LYS A 211 -9.40 15.43 -21.01
C LYS A 211 -8.62 16.66 -20.52
N LEU A 212 -7.60 16.49 -19.69
CA LEU A 212 -6.68 17.54 -19.27
C LEU A 212 -5.66 17.95 -20.36
N GLY A 213 -5.69 17.29 -21.52
CA GLY A 213 -4.83 17.61 -22.68
C GLY A 213 -3.43 17.01 -22.58
N TYR A 214 -3.25 15.93 -21.84
CA TYR A 214 -1.99 15.21 -21.81
C TYR A 214 -1.96 14.12 -22.90
N ASP A 215 -1.27 14.39 -24.01
CA ASP A 215 -1.19 13.50 -25.18
C ASP A 215 -0.59 12.14 -24.84
N TRP A 216 0.37 12.10 -23.90
CA TRP A 216 0.98 10.88 -23.40
C TRP A 216 0.00 9.97 -22.60
N SER A 217 -1.21 10.42 -22.32
CA SER A 217 -2.21 9.59 -21.65
C SER A 217 -2.54 8.31 -22.44
N ASP A 218 -2.44 8.32 -23.78
CA ASP A 218 -2.65 7.15 -24.61
C ASP A 218 -1.52 6.10 -24.45
N HIS A 219 -0.35 6.53 -23.99
CA HIS A 219 0.82 5.69 -23.68
C HIS A 219 0.81 5.07 -22.29
N ILE A 220 -0.28 5.18 -21.53
CA ILE A 220 -0.47 4.48 -20.27
C ILE A 220 -1.12 3.12 -20.54
N THR A 221 -0.47 2.04 -20.13
CA THR A 221 -1.00 0.69 -20.22
C THR A 221 -1.19 0.09 -18.83
N HIS A 222 -2.36 -0.48 -18.56
CA HIS A 222 -2.59 -1.31 -17.39
C HIS A 222 -2.38 -2.77 -17.75
N LEU A 223 -1.23 -3.34 -17.36
CA LEU A 223 -0.98 -4.77 -17.42
C LEU A 223 -1.65 -5.41 -16.20
N SER A 224 -2.91 -5.81 -16.38
CA SER A 224 -3.71 -6.39 -15.29
C SER A 224 -3.43 -7.89 -15.14
N TYR A 225 -3.33 -8.35 -13.90
CA TYR A 225 -3.25 -9.78 -13.59
C TYR A 225 -4.39 -10.21 -12.67
N GLY A 226 -4.71 -11.52 -12.68
CA GLY A 226 -5.71 -12.11 -11.80
C GLY A 226 -5.26 -12.06 -10.34
N MET A 227 -6.24 -11.92 -9.43
CA MET A 227 -5.93 -11.91 -8.00
C MET A 227 -5.33 -13.24 -7.56
N VAL A 228 -4.29 -13.17 -6.74
CA VAL A 228 -3.71 -14.34 -6.08
C VAL A 228 -4.56 -14.67 -4.86
N GLU A 229 -5.08 -15.89 -4.82
CA GLU A 229 -5.96 -16.36 -3.74
C GLU A 229 -5.34 -17.60 -3.08
N LEU A 230 -5.60 -17.77 -1.78
CA LEU A 230 -5.29 -18.98 -1.05
C LEU A 230 -6.32 -20.09 -1.41
N PRO A 231 -5.99 -21.37 -1.23
CA PRO A 231 -6.95 -22.47 -1.47
C PRO A 231 -8.26 -22.32 -0.68
N ASN A 232 -8.22 -21.64 0.46
CA ASN A 232 -9.36 -21.37 1.33
C ASN A 232 -9.98 -19.98 1.17
N GLY A 233 -9.58 -19.20 0.13
CA GLY A 233 -10.16 -17.92 -0.22
C GLY A 233 -9.18 -16.74 -0.24
N LYS A 234 -9.72 -15.53 -0.22
CA LYS A 234 -8.94 -14.27 -0.35
C LYS A 234 -8.03 -14.03 0.85
N MET A 235 -6.82 -13.54 0.58
CA MET A 235 -5.91 -13.05 1.61
C MET A 235 -6.49 -11.81 2.30
N LYS A 236 -6.35 -11.74 3.63
CA LYS A 236 -6.84 -10.61 4.43
C LYS A 236 -5.77 -10.14 5.41
N SER A 237 -5.03 -9.13 5.04
CA SER A 237 -3.94 -8.57 5.84
C SER A 237 -4.36 -8.18 7.27
N ARG A 238 -5.60 -7.68 7.44
CA ARG A 238 -6.12 -7.27 8.76
C ARG A 238 -6.38 -8.44 9.70
N GLU A 239 -6.59 -9.64 9.17
CA GLU A 239 -6.89 -10.85 9.94
C GLU A 239 -5.63 -11.72 10.13
N GLY A 240 -4.47 -11.29 9.59
CA GLY A 240 -3.23 -12.06 9.65
C GLY A 240 -3.24 -13.34 8.80
N THR A 241 -4.22 -13.47 7.88
CA THR A 241 -4.32 -14.59 6.94
C THR A 241 -3.69 -14.21 5.60
N VAL A 242 -2.42 -13.86 5.64
CA VAL A 242 -1.63 -13.52 4.45
C VAL A 242 -0.46 -14.49 4.40
N VAL A 243 -0.18 -15.02 3.22
CA VAL A 243 1.12 -15.61 2.90
C VAL A 243 1.92 -14.52 2.23
N ASP A 244 3.00 -14.10 2.83
CA ASP A 244 3.85 -13.08 2.25
C ASP A 244 4.89 -13.67 1.28
N ALA A 245 5.65 -12.81 0.61
CA ALA A 245 6.64 -13.25 -0.36
C ALA A 245 7.78 -14.03 0.31
N ASP A 246 8.15 -13.68 1.53
CA ASP A 246 9.21 -14.37 2.27
C ASP A 246 8.79 -15.80 2.63
N ASP A 247 7.53 -16.01 3.06
CA ASP A 247 6.98 -17.34 3.34
C ASP A 247 7.02 -18.22 2.08
N LEU A 248 6.66 -17.66 0.92
CA LEU A 248 6.71 -18.38 -0.36
C LEU A 248 8.14 -18.72 -0.77
N ILE A 249 9.07 -17.79 -0.61
CA ILE A 249 10.50 -18.02 -0.86
C ILE A 249 11.01 -19.17 0.00
N ASP A 250 10.74 -19.12 1.30
CA ASP A 250 11.21 -20.11 2.25
C ASP A 250 10.60 -21.50 1.98
N ASP A 251 9.30 -21.55 1.65
CA ASP A 251 8.64 -22.79 1.27
C ASP A 251 9.20 -23.41 -0.01
N MET A 252 9.49 -22.60 -1.02
CA MET A 252 10.09 -23.07 -2.27
C MET A 252 11.51 -23.56 -2.06
N VAL A 253 12.34 -22.85 -1.30
CA VAL A 253 13.70 -23.25 -0.96
C VAL A 253 13.70 -24.56 -0.15
N ARG A 254 12.82 -24.66 0.84
CA ARG A 254 12.66 -25.89 1.64
C ARG A 254 12.26 -27.08 0.76
N THR A 255 11.27 -26.90 -0.10
CA THR A 255 10.81 -27.95 -1.00
C THR A 255 11.93 -28.41 -1.95
N ALA A 256 12.69 -27.46 -2.50
CA ALA A 256 13.85 -27.77 -3.35
C ALA A 256 14.92 -28.56 -2.57
N ARG A 257 15.15 -28.21 -1.30
CA ARG A 257 16.08 -28.95 -0.43
C ARG A 257 15.61 -30.38 -0.19
N GLU A 258 14.36 -30.57 0.23
CA GLU A 258 13.77 -31.88 0.51
C GLU A 258 13.84 -32.80 -0.72
N MET A 259 13.44 -32.30 -1.90
CA MET A 259 13.50 -33.06 -3.15
C MET A 259 14.94 -33.41 -3.56
N SER A 260 15.89 -32.53 -3.35
CA SER A 260 17.31 -32.76 -3.69
C SER A 260 17.94 -33.77 -2.73
N ASP A 261 17.62 -33.73 -1.47
CA ASP A 261 18.06 -34.72 -0.46
C ASP A 261 17.49 -36.10 -0.75
N GLU A 262 16.17 -36.21 -1.07
CA GLU A 262 15.54 -37.49 -1.46
C GLU A 262 16.19 -38.13 -2.71
N LEU A 263 16.66 -37.30 -3.61
CA LEU A 263 17.37 -37.77 -4.83
C LEU A 263 18.88 -37.99 -4.65
N GLY A 264 19.39 -37.80 -3.43
CA GLY A 264 20.82 -37.92 -3.12
C GLY A 264 21.74 -36.96 -3.88
N LYS A 265 21.18 -35.79 -4.26
CA LYS A 265 21.90 -34.79 -5.07
C LYS A 265 22.79 -33.87 -4.23
N LEU A 266 22.63 -33.89 -2.92
CA LEU A 266 23.35 -33.04 -1.97
C LEU A 266 24.31 -33.84 -1.07
N ASP A 267 24.41 -35.18 -1.25
CA ASP A 267 25.19 -36.06 -0.38
C ASP A 267 26.68 -35.67 -0.29
N ASP A 268 27.24 -35.15 -1.38
CA ASP A 268 28.64 -34.72 -1.43
C ASP A 268 28.87 -33.25 -1.19
N CYS A 269 27.81 -32.51 -0.81
CA CYS A 269 27.87 -31.07 -0.58
C CYS A 269 28.07 -30.73 0.93
N THR A 270 28.77 -29.67 1.20
CA THR A 270 28.74 -29.03 2.52
C THR A 270 27.36 -28.43 2.79
N GLU A 271 27.02 -28.15 4.05
CA GLU A 271 25.72 -27.55 4.39
C GLU A 271 25.51 -26.19 3.71
N ASP A 272 26.56 -25.36 3.61
CA ASP A 272 26.52 -24.06 2.95
C ASP A 272 26.28 -24.20 1.44
N GLU A 273 26.93 -25.17 0.79
CA GLU A 273 26.72 -25.46 -0.64
C GLU A 273 25.30 -25.99 -0.90
N ALA A 274 24.84 -26.90 -0.06
CA ALA A 274 23.51 -27.46 -0.17
C ALA A 274 22.43 -26.38 0.06
N ALA A 275 22.61 -25.46 1.01
CA ALA A 275 21.73 -24.31 1.22
C ALA A 275 21.72 -23.38 0.01
N ALA A 276 22.89 -23.06 -0.57
CA ALA A 276 23.01 -22.22 -1.75
C ALA A 276 22.34 -22.87 -2.98
N ILE A 277 22.54 -24.16 -3.22
CA ILE A 277 21.92 -24.92 -4.30
C ILE A 277 20.41 -24.95 -4.14
N SER A 278 19.91 -25.26 -2.93
CA SER A 278 18.48 -25.31 -2.64
C SER A 278 17.81 -23.96 -2.89
N ARG A 279 18.50 -22.86 -2.53
CA ARG A 279 18.02 -21.51 -2.83
C ARG A 279 17.98 -21.22 -4.33
N MET A 280 19.03 -21.57 -5.08
CA MET A 280 19.04 -21.38 -6.54
C MET A 280 17.94 -22.19 -7.23
N VAL A 281 17.74 -23.45 -6.83
CA VAL A 281 16.69 -24.31 -7.41
C VAL A 281 15.29 -23.87 -6.99
N GLY A 282 15.12 -23.42 -5.76
CA GLY A 282 13.81 -22.99 -5.23
C GLY A 282 13.32 -21.69 -5.84
N LEU A 283 14.24 -20.79 -6.29
CA LEU A 283 13.89 -19.48 -6.86
C LEU A 283 13.99 -19.41 -8.39
N GLY A 284 14.65 -20.38 -9.03
CA GLY A 284 14.81 -20.49 -10.48
C GLY A 284 13.83 -21.43 -11.09
#